data_0eee08cbbca7e6b45ec735b3f8a14fb8
#
_entry.id   0eee08cbbca7e6b45ec735b3f8a14fb8
#
_cell.length_a   1.000
_cell.length_b   1.000
_cell.length_c   1.000
_cell.angle_alpha   90.00
_cell.angle_beta   90.00
_cell.angle_gamma   90.00
#
_symmetry.space_group_name_H-M   'P 1'
#
loop_
_entity.id
_entity.type
_entity.pdbx_description
1 polymer ?
#
loop_
_entity_poly.entity_id
_entity_poly.type
_entity_poly.pdbx_seq_one_letter_code
_entity_poly.pdbx_strand_id
1 'polypeptide(L)'
;MQVIARRTLKEFWTRHPHAEGPIRSWFAIAARAQWANPAEIKRQFGGTVDFVGDNRVIFDLGGNKYRLIVHISFAFGRVMAKFIGTHAEYDRIDPETVSWRKK
;
A
#
# COMPACT_ATOMS: atom_id res chain seq x y z
N MET A 1 -8.00 10.31 -1.97
CA MET A 1 -7.17 10.07 -3.16
C MET A 1 -7.74 8.93 -3.99
N GLN A 2 -7.44 8.90 -5.26
CA GLN A 2 -7.88 7.82 -6.12
C GLN A 2 -6.95 6.63 -5.98
N VAL A 3 -7.51 5.50 -5.54
CA VAL A 3 -6.72 4.27 -5.35
C VAL A 3 -6.83 3.42 -6.60
N ILE A 4 -5.70 3.09 -7.18
CA ILE A 4 -5.61 2.32 -8.41
C ILE A 4 -5.03 0.95 -8.09
N ALA A 5 -5.52 -0.09 -8.79
CA ALA A 5 -5.20 -1.50 -8.60
C ALA A 5 -6.08 -2.16 -7.52
N ARG A 6 -7.31 -1.66 -7.41
CA ARG A 6 -8.29 -2.20 -6.48
C ARG A 6 -8.55 -3.68 -6.70
N ARG A 7 -8.60 -4.09 -7.97
CA ARG A 7 -8.83 -5.49 -8.32
C ARG A 7 -7.73 -6.39 -7.76
N THR A 8 -6.48 -5.95 -7.86
CA THR A 8 -5.36 -6.74 -7.39
C THR A 8 -5.41 -6.94 -5.88
N LEU A 9 -5.81 -5.90 -5.15
CA LEU A 9 -5.99 -6.01 -3.70
C LEU A 9 -7.08 -7.00 -3.36
N LYS A 10 -8.17 -6.96 -4.10
CA LYS A 10 -9.30 -7.86 -3.89
C LYS A 10 -8.90 -9.30 -4.19
N GLU A 11 -8.13 -9.53 -5.25
CA GLU A 11 -7.64 -10.85 -5.57
C GLU A 11 -6.74 -11.40 -4.46
N PHE A 12 -5.94 -10.53 -3.86
CA PHE A 12 -5.07 -10.96 -2.78
C PHE A 12 -5.88 -11.44 -1.57
N TRP A 13 -6.87 -10.67 -1.13
CA TRP A 13 -7.61 -11.08 0.06
C TRP A 13 -8.53 -12.28 -0.21
N THR A 14 -8.83 -12.56 -1.47
CA THR A 14 -9.54 -13.78 -1.81
C THR A 14 -8.70 -15.01 -1.50
N ARG A 15 -7.39 -14.91 -1.75
CA ARG A 15 -6.44 -15.98 -1.42
C ARG A 15 -6.01 -15.94 0.05
N HIS A 16 -6.07 -14.78 0.67
CA HIS A 16 -5.66 -14.59 2.06
C HIS A 16 -6.79 -13.90 2.82
N PRO A 17 -7.83 -14.66 3.23
CA PRO A 17 -9.03 -14.04 3.81
C PRO A 17 -8.79 -13.15 5.02
N HIS A 18 -7.76 -13.44 5.81
CA HIS A 18 -7.45 -12.62 6.97
C HIS A 18 -6.94 -11.23 6.58
N ALA A 19 -6.57 -11.04 5.31
CA ALA A 19 -6.10 -9.75 4.84
C ALA A 19 -7.24 -8.81 4.47
N GLU A 20 -8.45 -9.32 4.30
CA GLU A 20 -9.56 -8.50 3.82
C GLU A 20 -9.85 -7.31 4.72
N GLY A 21 -10.00 -7.54 6.02
CA GLY A 21 -10.30 -6.47 6.96
C GLY A 21 -9.24 -5.37 6.94
N PRO A 22 -7.97 -5.72 7.14
CA PRO A 22 -6.91 -4.71 7.10
C PRO A 22 -6.82 -3.95 5.78
N ILE A 23 -7.00 -4.63 4.64
CA ILE A 23 -6.93 -3.97 3.35
C ILE A 23 -8.12 -3.02 3.16
N ARG A 24 -9.32 -3.46 3.53
CA ARG A 24 -10.50 -2.62 3.41
C ARG A 24 -10.40 -1.37 4.28
N SER A 25 -9.86 -1.53 5.50
CA SER A 25 -9.67 -0.39 6.40
C SER A 25 -8.69 0.60 5.79
N TRP A 26 -7.57 0.10 5.28
CA TRP A 26 -6.60 0.96 4.62
C TRP A 26 -7.22 1.66 3.42
N PHE A 27 -7.96 0.92 2.60
CA PHE A 27 -8.58 1.47 1.40
C PHE A 27 -9.53 2.63 1.76
N ALA A 28 -10.35 2.44 2.78
CA ALA A 28 -11.31 3.47 3.19
C ALA A 28 -10.57 4.74 3.61
N ILE A 29 -9.47 4.60 4.34
CA ILE A 29 -8.68 5.76 4.76
C ILE A 29 -8.04 6.44 3.55
N ALA A 30 -7.42 5.67 2.69
CA ALA A 30 -6.71 6.22 1.53
C ALA A 30 -7.67 6.91 0.56
N ALA A 31 -8.84 6.32 0.34
CA ALA A 31 -9.80 6.88 -0.59
C ALA A 31 -10.33 8.24 -0.13
N ARG A 32 -10.42 8.45 1.18
CA ARG A 32 -10.90 9.72 1.73
C ARG A 32 -9.78 10.73 1.93
N ALA A 33 -8.55 10.28 1.94
CA ALA A 33 -7.41 11.14 2.23
C ALA A 33 -7.16 12.14 1.11
N GLN A 34 -6.52 13.24 1.50
CA GLN A 34 -6.07 14.26 0.55
C GLN A 34 -4.64 14.62 0.93
N TRP A 35 -3.79 13.59 0.96
CA TRP A 35 -2.41 13.77 1.39
C TRP A 35 -1.67 14.69 0.42
N ALA A 36 -1.01 15.69 0.97
CA ALA A 36 -0.22 16.63 0.18
C ALA A 36 1.26 16.27 0.19
N ASN A 37 1.70 15.51 1.19
CA ASN A 37 3.11 15.17 1.35
C ASN A 37 3.26 13.97 2.27
N PRO A 38 4.47 13.38 2.33
CA PRO A 38 4.69 12.20 3.18
C PRO A 38 4.44 12.42 4.66
N ALA A 39 4.67 13.64 5.15
CA ALA A 39 4.47 13.91 6.57
C ALA A 39 3.03 13.70 7.01
N GLU A 40 2.08 13.99 6.13
CA GLU A 40 0.67 13.80 6.45
C GLU A 40 0.32 12.33 6.57
N ILE A 41 0.95 11.49 5.73
CA ILE A 41 0.76 10.05 5.81
C ILE A 41 1.33 9.52 7.12
N LYS A 42 2.54 9.96 7.45
CA LYS A 42 3.21 9.54 8.69
C LYS A 42 2.39 9.92 9.92
N ARG A 43 1.81 11.11 9.90
CA ARG A 43 1.00 11.57 11.02
C ARG A 43 -0.22 10.67 11.23
N GLN A 44 -0.81 10.20 10.13
CA GLN A 44 -2.02 9.39 10.20
C GLN A 44 -1.74 7.93 10.55
N PHE A 45 -0.66 7.37 10.04
CA PHE A 45 -0.36 5.94 10.21
C PHE A 45 0.72 5.63 11.25
N GLY A 46 1.50 6.63 11.63
CA GLY A 46 2.49 6.44 12.69
C GLY A 46 3.57 5.46 12.31
N GLY A 47 3.86 4.53 13.21
CA GLY A 47 4.92 3.56 13.02
C GLY A 47 4.63 2.43 12.04
N THR A 48 3.42 2.40 11.48
CA THR A 48 3.06 1.34 10.54
C THR A 48 3.35 1.70 9.10
N VAL A 49 4.07 2.77 8.86
CA VAL A 49 4.38 3.21 7.50
C VAL A 49 5.86 3.52 7.37
N ASP A 50 6.44 3.13 6.24
CA ASP A 50 7.81 3.45 5.87
C ASP A 50 7.84 4.05 4.49
N PHE A 51 8.87 4.84 4.22
CA PHE A 51 9.02 5.50 2.94
C PHE A 51 10.29 5.03 2.26
N VAL A 52 10.18 4.78 0.95
CA VAL A 52 11.36 4.47 0.14
C VAL A 52 11.37 5.42 -1.04
N GLY A 53 12.43 5.40 -1.82
CA GLY A 53 12.61 6.35 -2.91
C GLY A 53 11.47 6.34 -3.91
N ASP A 54 11.41 7.38 -4.71
CA ASP A 54 10.46 7.49 -5.82
C ASP A 54 9.00 7.56 -5.34
N ASN A 55 8.75 8.26 -4.22
CA ASN A 55 7.41 8.46 -3.68
C ASN A 55 6.67 7.15 -3.41
N ARG A 56 7.39 6.13 -3.01
CA ARG A 56 6.78 4.87 -2.62
C ARG A 56 6.62 4.80 -1.12
N VAL A 57 5.51 4.21 -0.71
CA VAL A 57 5.17 4.09 0.70
C VAL A 57 4.84 2.64 0.99
N ILE A 58 5.38 2.13 2.09
CA ILE A 58 5.15 0.76 2.53
C ILE A 58 4.25 0.82 3.74
N PHE A 59 3.09 0.19 3.66
CA PHE A 59 2.15 0.09 4.77
C PHE A 59 2.18 -1.30 5.37
N ASP A 60 2.33 -1.37 6.70
CA ASP A 60 2.20 -2.63 7.43
C ASP A 60 0.73 -2.82 7.75
N LEU A 61 0.17 -3.92 7.32
CA LEU A 61 -1.24 -4.20 7.53
C LEU A 61 -1.41 -5.46 8.37
N GLY A 62 -2.52 -5.51 9.11
CA GLY A 62 -2.86 -6.70 9.88
C GLY A 62 -1.85 -7.04 10.95
N GLY A 63 -1.36 -6.04 11.68
CA GLY A 63 -0.40 -6.28 12.73
C GLY A 63 0.91 -6.83 12.21
N ASN A 64 1.38 -6.29 11.10
CA ASN A 64 2.65 -6.67 10.51
C ASN A 64 2.62 -8.00 9.72
N LYS A 65 1.44 -8.52 9.45
CA LYS A 65 1.33 -9.76 8.68
C LYS A 65 1.48 -9.53 7.18
N TYR A 66 1.06 -8.37 6.72
CA TYR A 66 1.04 -8.07 5.28
C TYR A 66 1.75 -6.77 5.00
N ARG A 67 2.30 -6.65 3.80
CA ARG A 67 2.96 -5.44 3.34
C ARG A 67 2.31 -4.98 2.06
N LEU A 68 1.92 -3.71 2.03
CA LEU A 68 1.37 -3.07 0.84
C LEU A 68 2.31 -1.96 0.43
N ILE A 69 2.77 -2.00 -0.82
CA ILE A 69 3.63 -0.95 -1.36
C ILE A 69 2.84 -0.18 -2.39
N VAL A 70 2.82 1.14 -2.26
CA VAL A 70 2.13 2.00 -3.20
C VAL A 70 3.08 3.07 -3.71
N HIS A 71 2.79 3.58 -4.91
CA HIS A 71 3.43 4.78 -5.44
C HIS A 71 2.39 5.88 -5.36
N ILE A 72 2.77 7.02 -4.83
CA ILE A 72 1.83 8.12 -4.65
C ILE A 72 2.21 9.28 -5.53
N SER A 73 1.23 9.76 -6.30
CA SER A 73 1.36 11.01 -7.01
C SER A 73 0.58 12.06 -6.23
N PHE A 74 1.30 12.89 -5.48
CA PHE A 74 0.64 13.91 -4.70
C PHE A 74 0.02 14.97 -5.60
N ALA A 75 0.64 15.24 -6.72
CA ALA A 75 0.12 16.23 -7.66
C ALA A 75 -1.22 15.83 -8.25
N PHE A 76 -1.41 14.55 -8.53
CA PHE A 76 -2.64 14.07 -9.15
C PHE A 76 -3.58 13.38 -8.17
N GLY A 77 -3.20 13.28 -6.92
CA GLY A 77 -4.05 12.64 -5.91
C GLY A 77 -4.28 11.16 -6.16
N ARG A 78 -3.26 10.45 -6.63
CA ARG A 78 -3.39 9.02 -6.96
C ARG A 78 -2.49 8.17 -6.10
N VAL A 79 -3.03 7.01 -5.70
CA VAL A 79 -2.30 6.00 -4.95
C VAL A 79 -2.35 4.73 -5.79
N MET A 80 -1.19 4.32 -6.30
CA MET A 80 -1.11 3.14 -7.16
C MET A 80 -0.44 2.00 -6.42
N ALA A 81 -1.17 0.91 -6.21
CA ALA A 81 -0.60 -0.25 -5.53
C ALA A 81 0.43 -0.92 -6.44
N LYS A 82 1.59 -1.22 -5.88
CA LYS A 82 2.67 -1.86 -6.61
C LYS A 82 2.94 -3.28 -6.13
N PHE A 83 2.54 -3.59 -4.92
CA PHE A 83 2.77 -4.91 -4.34
C PHE A 83 1.87 -5.07 -3.12
N ILE A 84 1.31 -6.26 -2.98
CA ILE A 84 0.67 -6.68 -1.74
C ILE A 84 1.08 -8.13 -1.50
N GLY A 85 1.54 -8.43 -0.31
CA GLY A 85 1.99 -9.78 0.00
C GLY A 85 2.13 -10.00 1.48
N THR A 86 2.44 -11.24 1.83
CA THR A 86 2.77 -11.59 3.20
C THR A 86 4.16 -11.05 3.52
N HIS A 87 4.52 -11.06 4.81
CA HIS A 87 5.84 -10.63 5.22
C HIS A 87 6.93 -11.45 4.52
N ALA A 88 6.72 -12.76 4.39
CA ALA A 88 7.69 -13.62 3.72
C ALA A 88 7.86 -13.26 2.25
N GLU A 89 6.75 -12.95 1.58
CA GLU A 89 6.82 -12.53 0.19
C GLU A 89 7.53 -11.20 0.04
N TYR A 90 7.27 -10.28 0.97
CA TYR A 90 7.91 -8.98 0.97
C TYR A 90 9.43 -9.11 1.08
N ASP A 91 9.90 -10.06 1.86
CA ASP A 91 11.34 -10.24 2.06
C ASP A 91 12.07 -10.68 0.78
N ARG A 92 11.34 -11.08 -0.25
CA ARG A 92 11.92 -11.55 -1.51
C ARG A 92 11.93 -10.52 -2.61
N ILE A 93 11.38 -9.34 -2.38
CA ILE A 93 11.27 -8.34 -3.43
C ILE A 93 12.04 -7.09 -3.04
N ASP A 94 12.28 -6.24 -4.03
CA ASP A 94 12.89 -4.94 -3.82
C ASP A 94 11.77 -3.90 -3.77
N PRO A 95 11.50 -3.30 -2.60
CA PRO A 95 10.39 -2.36 -2.48
C PRO A 95 10.51 -1.14 -3.38
N GLU A 96 11.72 -0.79 -3.79
CA GLU A 96 11.91 0.39 -4.62
C GLU A 96 11.56 0.17 -6.07
N THR A 97 11.51 -1.07 -6.53
CA THR A 97 11.31 -1.35 -7.95
C THR A 97 10.17 -2.31 -8.26
N VAL A 98 9.64 -2.99 -7.26
CA VAL A 98 8.61 -3.99 -7.50
C VAL A 98 7.37 -3.40 -8.15
N SER A 99 6.74 -4.19 -9.02
CA SER A 99 5.50 -3.78 -9.68
C SER A 99 4.75 -5.04 -10.11
N TRP A 100 3.43 -4.90 -10.26
CA TRP A 100 2.63 -6.00 -10.83
C TRP A 100 2.95 -6.25 -12.28
N ARG A 101 3.40 -5.21 -13.03
CA ARG A 101 3.56 -5.31 -14.43
C ARG A 101 4.64 -6.25 -14.75
N LYS A 102 4.26 -7.16 -15.61
CA LYS A 102 5.27 -8.04 -16.09
C LYS A 102 5.79 -7.50 -17.33
N LYS A 103 6.77 -7.70 -17.67
CA LYS A 103 7.26 -7.12 -18.83
C LYS A 103 7.02 -7.74 -19.94
#